data_e9a46b1bd9a60f3bf670d36942bacd65
#
_entry.id   e9a46b1bd9a60f3bf670d36942bacd65
#
_cell.length_a   1.000
_cell.length_b   1.000
_cell.length_c   1.000
_cell.angle_alpha   90.00
_cell.angle_beta   90.00
_cell.angle_gamma   90.00
#
_symmetry.space_group_name_H-M   'P 1'
#
loop_
_entity.id
_entity.type
_entity.pdbx_description
1 polymer ?
#
loop_
_entity_poly.entity_id
_entity_poly.type
_entity_poly.pdbx_seq_one_letter_code
_entity_poly.pdbx_strand_id
1 'polypeptide(L)'
;MIKIIVVLFSWFATANLWAFDNVKLSLDWVPQGEHGGFFQAIAKGYYAEHNIELEIIPGGPSVNTKAMLMADQVEFNIGGSAGALNYAKQNLPFTAVAAFFQKTPQVLMSHPNVGIDHPSDFKGKTIFLSNFGRLSFWGFIKNKYDLSDDQLESYNFNSQPFIDDPQSIQQGYLSSEPFAIKKAAGFEPVVHLLADHGFSAYANTIEASDKLIAENPDLIIRFLTASRQGWEDYLNNDPQPAFDLIQQLNPDMPSDKLVYAHSKMIEYNIVTGNGEKIGSMSADRWKEFYEMSVELGIYDSKFDHEKAYTLEFSN
;
A
#
# COMPACT_ATOMS: atom_id res chain seq x y z
N MET A 1 -36.57 63.57 34.78
CA MET A 1 -36.25 62.15 34.94
C MET A 1 -35.96 61.59 33.56
N ILE A 2 -34.68 61.39 33.27
CA ILE A 2 -34.21 60.82 31.98
C ILE A 2 -34.10 59.30 32.16
N LYS A 3 -34.88 58.51 31.38
CA LYS A 3 -34.77 57.05 31.36
C LYS A 3 -33.70 56.65 30.39
N ILE A 4 -32.57 56.07 30.90
CA ILE A 4 -31.51 55.48 30.10
C ILE A 4 -31.98 54.07 29.74
N ILE A 5 -32.16 53.77 28.45
CA ILE A 5 -32.42 52.45 27.92
C ILE A 5 -31.04 51.85 27.60
N VAL A 6 -30.63 50.84 28.37
CA VAL A 6 -29.45 50.05 28.10
C VAL A 6 -29.84 48.92 27.13
N VAL A 7 -29.39 48.99 25.88
CA VAL A 7 -29.54 47.94 24.88
C VAL A 7 -28.35 46.96 25.07
N LEU A 8 -28.60 45.78 25.62
CA LEU A 8 -27.67 44.67 25.66
C LEU A 8 -27.59 44.01 24.27
N PHE A 9 -26.50 44.27 23.56
CA PHE A 9 -26.16 43.51 22.35
C PHE A 9 -25.59 42.13 22.76
N SER A 10 -26.41 41.09 22.68
CA SER A 10 -25.95 39.70 22.82
C SER A 10 -25.24 39.28 21.53
N TRP A 11 -23.93 39.18 21.60
CA TRP A 11 -23.12 38.59 20.54
C TRP A 11 -23.32 37.06 20.62
N PHE A 12 -24.16 36.53 19.76
CA PHE A 12 -24.20 35.08 19.50
C PHE A 12 -22.96 34.76 18.67
N ALA A 13 -21.93 34.24 19.32
CA ALA A 13 -20.87 33.49 18.63
C ALA A 13 -21.51 32.20 18.09
N THR A 14 -21.83 32.20 16.78
CA THR A 14 -22.16 30.97 16.08
C THR A 14 -20.88 30.13 16.05
N ALA A 15 -20.73 29.19 16.99
CA ALA A 15 -19.79 28.10 16.84
C ALA A 15 -20.24 27.33 15.61
N ASN A 16 -19.50 27.42 14.52
CA ASN A 16 -19.63 26.46 13.40
C ASN A 16 -19.22 25.11 13.98
N LEU A 17 -20.19 24.31 14.39
CA LEU A 17 -20.01 22.89 14.58
C LEU A 17 -19.79 22.31 13.19
N TRP A 18 -18.54 22.20 12.79
CA TRP A 18 -18.19 21.44 11.60
C TRP A 18 -18.58 19.99 11.92
N ALA A 19 -19.52 19.46 11.16
CA ALA A 19 -19.83 18.05 11.25
C ALA A 19 -18.62 17.27 10.71
N PHE A 20 -18.27 16.16 11.38
CA PHE A 20 -17.25 15.25 10.88
C PHE A 20 -17.73 14.62 9.59
N ASP A 21 -16.84 14.54 8.60
CA ASP A 21 -17.06 13.71 7.44
C ASP A 21 -16.80 12.25 7.82
N ASN A 22 -17.80 11.38 7.64
CA ASN A 22 -17.62 9.94 7.78
C ASN A 22 -16.96 9.41 6.52
N VAL A 23 -15.75 8.88 6.66
CA VAL A 23 -14.91 8.42 5.56
C VAL A 23 -14.54 6.95 5.77
N LYS A 24 -14.61 6.15 4.71
CA LYS A 24 -14.22 4.74 4.74
C LYS A 24 -13.00 4.52 3.84
N LEU A 25 -11.99 3.87 4.41
CA LEU A 25 -10.82 3.38 3.69
C LEU A 25 -10.83 1.86 3.67
N SER A 26 -10.92 1.24 2.49
CA SER A 26 -10.73 -0.21 2.35
C SER A 26 -9.26 -0.54 2.19
N LEU A 27 -8.79 -1.50 2.99
CA LEU A 27 -7.43 -2.04 2.90
C LEU A 27 -7.36 -3.09 1.79
N ASP A 28 -6.20 -3.22 1.16
CA ASP A 28 -5.93 -4.25 0.15
C ASP A 28 -5.77 -5.66 0.76
N TRP A 29 -5.53 -5.76 2.07
CA TRP A 29 -5.34 -7.00 2.82
C TRP A 29 -5.92 -6.90 4.23
N VAL A 30 -5.82 -8.00 5.01
CA VAL A 30 -6.16 -7.97 6.44
C VAL A 30 -5.28 -6.94 7.17
N PRO A 31 -5.79 -6.29 8.25
CA PRO A 31 -5.03 -5.30 9.00
C PRO A 31 -3.70 -5.87 9.52
N GLN A 32 -2.60 -5.21 9.16
CA GLN A 32 -1.23 -5.60 9.57
C GLN A 32 -0.28 -4.40 9.52
N GLY A 33 1.01 -4.60 9.83
CA GLY A 33 1.99 -3.52 10.00
C GLY A 33 2.12 -2.57 8.82
N GLU A 34 1.93 -3.04 7.58
CA GLU A 34 1.98 -2.23 6.36
C GLU A 34 0.83 -1.23 6.19
N HIS A 35 -0.15 -1.26 7.08
CA HIS A 35 -1.21 -0.25 7.16
C HIS A 35 -1.03 0.71 8.34
N GLY A 36 0.06 0.54 9.11
CA GLY A 36 0.29 1.15 10.40
C GLY A 36 0.15 2.67 10.43
N GLY A 37 0.56 3.39 9.39
CA GLY A 37 0.44 4.85 9.34
C GLY A 37 -1.01 5.34 9.39
N PHE A 38 -1.96 4.63 8.76
CA PHE A 38 -3.37 4.99 8.81
C PHE A 38 -3.95 4.73 10.21
N PHE A 39 -3.58 3.61 10.82
CA PHE A 39 -3.97 3.30 12.20
C PHE A 39 -3.36 4.27 13.21
N GLN A 40 -2.11 4.67 13.00
CA GLN A 40 -1.45 5.68 13.83
C GLN A 40 -2.17 7.03 13.75
N ALA A 41 -2.60 7.42 12.53
CA ALA A 41 -3.36 8.65 12.33
C ALA A 41 -4.71 8.62 13.08
N ILE A 42 -5.39 7.48 13.11
CA ILE A 42 -6.61 7.29 13.92
C ILE A 42 -6.27 7.40 15.41
N ALA A 43 -5.29 6.62 15.88
CA ALA A 43 -4.93 6.53 17.30
C ALA A 43 -4.46 7.87 17.89
N LYS A 44 -3.76 8.67 17.08
CA LYS A 44 -3.25 10.00 17.48
C LYS A 44 -4.27 11.13 17.24
N GLY A 45 -5.41 10.84 16.63
CA GLY A 45 -6.46 11.82 16.38
C GLY A 45 -6.21 12.76 15.20
N TYR A 46 -5.23 12.48 14.32
CA TYR A 46 -4.91 13.35 13.18
C TYR A 46 -6.08 13.48 12.20
N TYR A 47 -6.87 12.42 11.99
CA TYR A 47 -8.08 12.55 11.19
C TYR A 47 -9.12 13.45 11.85
N ALA A 48 -9.30 13.33 13.16
CA ALA A 48 -10.24 14.17 13.91
C ALA A 48 -9.85 15.66 13.89
N GLU A 49 -8.55 15.99 13.93
CA GLU A 49 -8.03 17.35 13.77
C GLU A 49 -8.39 17.95 12.40
N HIS A 50 -8.61 17.08 11.40
CA HIS A 50 -9.04 17.45 10.06
C HIS A 50 -10.55 17.24 9.81
N ASN A 51 -11.37 17.12 10.88
CA ASN A 51 -12.82 16.89 10.83
C ASN A 51 -13.22 15.65 10.03
N ILE A 52 -12.44 14.57 10.15
CA ILE A 52 -12.71 13.26 9.53
C ILE A 52 -12.89 12.22 10.64
N GLU A 53 -13.97 11.44 10.56
CA GLU A 53 -14.13 10.18 11.28
C GLU A 53 -13.84 9.04 10.30
N LEU A 54 -12.67 8.41 10.44
CA LEU A 54 -12.21 7.36 9.53
C LEU A 54 -12.59 5.97 10.04
N GLU A 55 -13.33 5.23 9.22
CA GLU A 55 -13.59 3.80 9.38
C GLU A 55 -12.67 2.99 8.46
N ILE A 56 -11.90 2.07 9.04
CA ILE A 56 -11.10 1.10 8.27
C ILE A 56 -11.95 -0.12 7.94
N ILE A 57 -12.05 -0.45 6.65
CA ILE A 57 -12.69 -1.66 6.16
C ILE A 57 -11.61 -2.69 5.83
N PRO A 58 -11.50 -3.79 6.58
CA PRO A 58 -10.49 -4.81 6.34
C PRO A 58 -10.64 -5.46 4.96
N GLY A 59 -9.52 -5.64 4.27
CA GLY A 59 -9.43 -6.48 3.09
C GLY A 59 -9.17 -7.95 3.44
N GLY A 60 -8.78 -8.73 2.44
CA GLY A 60 -8.42 -10.14 2.62
C GLY A 60 -8.64 -10.97 1.36
N PRO A 61 -8.29 -12.29 1.38
CA PRO A 61 -8.32 -13.14 0.19
C PRO A 61 -9.68 -13.24 -0.50
N SER A 62 -10.78 -13.05 0.24
CA SER A 62 -12.16 -13.15 -0.26
C SER A 62 -12.87 -11.80 -0.37
N VAL A 63 -12.17 -10.68 -0.10
CA VAL A 63 -12.76 -9.34 -0.12
C VAL A 63 -12.39 -8.63 -1.41
N ASN A 64 -13.39 -8.19 -2.17
CA ASN A 64 -13.18 -7.39 -3.38
C ASN A 64 -13.33 -5.89 -3.08
N THR A 65 -12.27 -5.30 -2.54
CA THR A 65 -12.27 -3.90 -2.14
C THR A 65 -12.44 -2.93 -3.33
N LYS A 66 -11.98 -3.33 -4.51
CA LYS A 66 -12.21 -2.57 -5.75
C LYS A 66 -13.70 -2.49 -6.10
N ALA A 67 -14.43 -3.59 -5.92
CA ALA A 67 -15.89 -3.58 -6.13
C ALA A 67 -16.59 -2.69 -5.11
N MET A 68 -16.07 -2.57 -3.87
CA MET A 68 -16.62 -1.65 -2.86
C MET A 68 -16.44 -0.19 -3.28
N LEU A 69 -15.25 0.19 -3.80
CA LEU A 69 -15.01 1.52 -4.35
C LEU A 69 -15.92 1.80 -5.55
N MET A 70 -16.07 0.83 -6.47
CA MET A 70 -16.95 0.93 -7.64
C MET A 70 -18.44 1.07 -7.28
N ALA A 71 -18.85 0.60 -6.12
CA ALA A 71 -20.22 0.65 -5.61
C ALA A 71 -20.47 1.83 -4.64
N ASP A 72 -19.55 2.79 -4.57
CA ASP A 72 -19.60 3.94 -3.63
C ASP A 72 -19.80 3.50 -2.15
N GLN A 73 -19.28 2.32 -1.77
CA GLN A 73 -19.34 1.81 -0.40
C GLN A 73 -18.19 2.31 0.47
N VAL A 74 -17.13 2.78 -0.16
CA VAL A 74 -15.95 3.39 0.46
C VAL A 74 -15.51 4.61 -0.36
N GLU A 75 -14.97 5.63 0.30
CA GLU A 75 -14.43 6.84 -0.34
C GLU A 75 -13.05 6.58 -0.93
N PHE A 76 -12.25 5.74 -0.23
CA PHE A 76 -10.89 5.43 -0.62
C PHE A 76 -10.63 3.93 -0.58
N ASN A 77 -9.78 3.49 -1.51
CA ASN A 77 -9.28 2.12 -1.55
C ASN A 77 -7.75 2.12 -1.57
N ILE A 78 -7.12 1.19 -0.85
CA ILE A 78 -5.69 0.93 -1.01
C ILE A 78 -5.49 0.00 -2.20
N GLY A 79 -4.61 0.42 -3.11
CA GLY A 79 -4.25 -0.34 -4.30
C GLY A 79 -2.77 -0.27 -4.64
N GLY A 80 -2.46 -0.27 -5.94
CA GLY A 80 -1.11 -0.15 -6.46
C GLY A 80 -1.10 0.20 -7.94
N SER A 81 0.08 0.52 -8.49
CA SER A 81 0.23 1.01 -9.87
C SER A 81 -0.47 0.15 -10.91
N ALA A 82 -0.38 -1.18 -10.81
CA ALA A 82 -1.04 -2.08 -11.75
C ALA A 82 -2.57 -1.99 -11.69
N GLY A 83 -3.14 -1.79 -10.49
CA GLY A 83 -4.57 -1.58 -10.28
C GLY A 83 -5.05 -0.30 -10.96
N ALA A 84 -4.38 0.81 -10.68
CA ALA A 84 -4.71 2.12 -11.25
C ALA A 84 -4.57 2.13 -12.79
N LEU A 85 -3.50 1.53 -13.34
CA LEU A 85 -3.36 1.37 -14.79
C LEU A 85 -4.48 0.52 -15.41
N ASN A 86 -4.98 -0.49 -14.70
CA ASN A 86 -6.11 -1.29 -15.17
C ASN A 86 -7.42 -0.49 -15.19
N TYR A 87 -7.64 0.46 -14.26
CA TYR A 87 -8.77 1.37 -14.33
C TYR A 87 -8.68 2.25 -15.58
N ALA A 88 -7.52 2.87 -15.83
CA ALA A 88 -7.31 3.69 -17.01
C ALA A 88 -7.50 2.90 -18.32
N LYS A 89 -6.93 1.68 -18.42
CA LYS A 89 -7.09 0.79 -19.58
C LYS A 89 -8.56 0.45 -19.85
N GLN A 90 -9.36 0.26 -18.82
CA GLN A 90 -10.78 -0.09 -18.93
C GLN A 90 -11.70 1.14 -18.98
N ASN A 91 -11.14 2.36 -18.96
CA ASN A 91 -11.87 3.63 -18.84
C ASN A 91 -12.84 3.63 -17.65
N LEU A 92 -12.43 3.07 -16.52
CA LEU A 92 -13.17 3.16 -15.26
C LEU A 92 -12.84 4.49 -14.56
N PRO A 93 -13.84 5.12 -13.91
CA PRO A 93 -13.69 6.46 -13.33
C PRO A 93 -13.03 6.43 -11.94
N PHE A 94 -11.82 5.88 -11.86
CA PHE A 94 -11.05 5.78 -10.61
C PHE A 94 -9.59 6.12 -10.86
N THR A 95 -9.04 6.94 -9.98
CA THR A 95 -7.71 7.54 -10.13
C THR A 95 -6.91 7.40 -8.84
N ALA A 96 -5.60 7.09 -8.94
CA ALA A 96 -4.68 7.16 -7.81
C ALA A 96 -4.36 8.62 -7.46
N VAL A 97 -4.58 8.98 -6.18
CA VAL A 97 -4.39 10.35 -5.67
C VAL A 97 -3.13 10.49 -4.80
N ALA A 98 -2.57 9.39 -4.32
CA ALA A 98 -1.31 9.34 -3.56
C ALA A 98 -0.69 7.94 -3.62
N ALA A 99 0.62 7.82 -3.30
CA ALA A 99 1.30 6.54 -3.10
C ALA A 99 2.14 6.58 -1.83
N PHE A 100 1.76 5.78 -0.83
CA PHE A 100 2.47 5.75 0.44
C PHE A 100 3.70 4.87 0.40
N PHE A 101 3.74 3.81 -0.43
CA PHE A 101 4.93 3.00 -0.60
C PHE A 101 5.70 3.42 -1.84
N GLN A 102 6.85 4.02 -1.62
CA GLN A 102 7.78 4.42 -2.66
C GLN A 102 8.57 3.21 -3.20
N LYS A 103 8.75 2.16 -2.41
CA LYS A 103 9.24 0.87 -2.87
C LYS A 103 8.15 -0.18 -2.66
N THR A 104 7.87 -0.99 -3.69
CA THR A 104 7.00 -2.15 -3.49
C THR A 104 7.68 -3.16 -2.57
N PRO A 105 7.01 -3.65 -1.52
CA PRO A 105 7.57 -4.67 -0.63
C PRO A 105 7.55 -6.08 -1.20
N GLN A 106 7.25 -6.26 -2.47
CA GLN A 106 7.30 -7.58 -3.12
C GLN A 106 8.74 -8.09 -3.15
N VAL A 107 8.91 -9.33 -2.72
CA VAL A 107 10.22 -10.00 -2.69
C VAL A 107 10.15 -11.36 -3.36
N LEU A 108 11.29 -11.81 -3.86
CA LEU A 108 11.59 -13.22 -4.04
C LEU A 108 12.57 -13.64 -2.94
N MET A 109 12.43 -14.85 -2.46
CA MET A 109 13.24 -15.37 -1.36
C MET A 109 13.94 -16.65 -1.78
N SER A 110 15.19 -16.83 -1.32
CA SER A 110 15.96 -18.05 -1.46
C SER A 110 16.47 -18.54 -0.10
N HIS A 111 16.89 -19.78 -0.04
CA HIS A 111 17.54 -20.31 1.16
C HIS A 111 18.95 -19.70 1.35
N PRO A 112 19.40 -19.48 2.59
CA PRO A 112 20.77 -19.01 2.85
C PRO A 112 21.80 -20.10 2.59
N ASN A 113 23.01 -19.72 2.18
CA ASN A 113 24.17 -20.59 2.02
C ASN A 113 24.02 -21.72 0.99
N VAL A 114 23.18 -21.56 -0.02
CA VAL A 114 22.97 -22.56 -1.08
C VAL A 114 23.45 -22.07 -2.46
N GLY A 115 24.09 -20.90 -2.50
CA GLY A 115 24.60 -20.29 -3.75
C GLY A 115 23.52 -19.67 -4.62
N ILE A 116 22.42 -19.21 -4.00
CA ILE A 116 21.33 -18.47 -4.65
C ILE A 116 21.23 -17.10 -3.95
N ASP A 117 22.20 -16.24 -4.23
CA ASP A 117 22.36 -14.95 -3.54
C ASP A 117 21.92 -13.76 -4.40
N HIS A 118 21.63 -14.00 -5.69
CA HIS A 118 21.15 -12.97 -6.61
C HIS A 118 20.09 -13.55 -7.57
N PRO A 119 19.11 -12.78 -8.08
CA PRO A 119 18.09 -13.30 -9.00
C PRO A 119 18.63 -13.92 -10.31
N SER A 120 19.85 -13.61 -10.73
CA SER A 120 20.51 -14.32 -11.84
C SER A 120 20.73 -15.82 -11.55
N ASP A 121 20.76 -16.22 -10.28
CA ASP A 121 21.01 -17.60 -9.85
C ASP A 121 19.72 -18.43 -9.86
N PHE A 122 18.54 -17.81 -10.16
CA PHE A 122 17.23 -18.47 -10.19
C PHE A 122 17.04 -19.36 -11.41
N LYS A 123 17.89 -19.26 -12.43
CA LYS A 123 17.76 -20.01 -13.66
C LYS A 123 17.74 -21.53 -13.42
N GLY A 124 16.69 -22.19 -13.90
CA GLY A 124 16.51 -23.64 -13.71
C GLY A 124 16.07 -24.07 -12.31
N LYS A 125 15.73 -23.14 -11.42
CA LYS A 125 15.22 -23.42 -10.07
C LYS A 125 13.69 -23.36 -10.07
N THR A 126 13.07 -24.10 -9.18
CA THR A 126 11.62 -24.01 -8.93
C THR A 126 11.28 -22.67 -8.28
N ILE A 127 10.29 -21.98 -8.80
CA ILE A 127 9.86 -20.66 -8.31
C ILE A 127 8.38 -20.72 -7.95
N PHE A 128 8.08 -20.61 -6.65
CA PHE A 128 6.73 -20.63 -6.12
C PHE A 128 6.13 -19.23 -6.22
N LEU A 129 5.14 -19.04 -7.11
CA LEU A 129 4.40 -17.79 -7.30
C LEU A 129 2.89 -17.99 -7.16
N SER A 130 2.22 -17.04 -6.50
CA SER A 130 0.76 -16.93 -6.53
C SER A 130 0.28 -16.41 -7.89
N ASN A 131 -1.03 -16.49 -8.13
CA ASN A 131 -1.63 -15.89 -9.34
C ASN A 131 -1.34 -14.38 -9.43
N PHE A 132 -1.34 -13.68 -8.30
CA PHE A 132 -0.96 -12.27 -8.27
C PHE A 132 0.48 -12.06 -8.75
N GLY A 133 1.45 -12.82 -8.24
CA GLY A 133 2.86 -12.71 -8.65
C GLY A 133 3.05 -12.98 -10.15
N ARG A 134 2.35 -14.00 -10.68
CA ARG A 134 2.38 -14.34 -12.11
C ARG A 134 1.87 -13.21 -13.00
N LEU A 135 0.83 -12.50 -12.57
CA LEU A 135 0.18 -11.44 -13.35
C LEU A 135 0.80 -10.05 -13.14
N SER A 136 1.57 -9.85 -12.04
CA SER A 136 2.10 -8.52 -11.69
C SER A 136 3.57 -8.34 -12.02
N PHE A 137 4.47 -9.15 -11.45
CA PHE A 137 5.91 -8.91 -11.55
C PHE A 137 6.72 -10.04 -12.21
N TRP A 138 6.11 -11.21 -12.45
CA TRP A 138 6.83 -12.33 -13.05
C TRP A 138 7.43 -11.99 -14.41
N GLY A 139 6.67 -11.33 -15.28
CA GLY A 139 7.16 -10.90 -16.59
C GLY A 139 8.43 -10.06 -16.49
N PHE A 140 8.50 -9.15 -15.53
CA PHE A 140 9.67 -8.32 -15.26
C PHE A 140 10.88 -9.17 -14.88
N ILE A 141 10.77 -10.00 -13.87
CA ILE A 141 11.87 -10.85 -13.38
C ILE A 141 12.29 -11.86 -14.43
N LYS A 142 11.34 -12.51 -15.11
CA LYS A 142 11.58 -13.46 -16.19
C LYS A 142 12.44 -12.87 -17.31
N ASN A 143 12.04 -11.71 -17.82
CA ASN A 143 12.77 -11.07 -18.92
C ASN A 143 14.13 -10.54 -18.47
N LYS A 144 14.20 -9.94 -17.29
CA LYS A 144 15.44 -9.36 -16.78
C LYS A 144 16.53 -10.39 -16.54
N TYR A 145 16.19 -11.61 -16.09
CA TYR A 145 17.13 -12.65 -15.69
C TYR A 145 17.08 -13.91 -16.58
N ASP A 146 16.42 -13.83 -17.74
CA ASP A 146 16.30 -14.93 -18.73
C ASP A 146 15.79 -16.23 -18.06
N LEU A 147 14.66 -16.09 -17.32
CA LEU A 147 13.98 -17.22 -16.66
C LEU A 147 12.88 -17.79 -17.56
N SER A 148 12.34 -18.97 -17.20
CA SER A 148 11.32 -19.69 -17.97
C SER A 148 10.05 -19.94 -17.17
N ASP A 149 8.89 -19.95 -17.84
CA ASP A 149 7.61 -20.29 -17.25
C ASP A 149 7.56 -21.74 -16.74
N ASP A 150 8.41 -22.63 -17.26
CA ASP A 150 8.55 -24.01 -16.83
C ASP A 150 9.08 -24.16 -15.39
N GLN A 151 9.64 -23.08 -14.84
CA GLN A 151 10.13 -23.03 -13.45
C GLN A 151 9.01 -22.77 -12.43
N LEU A 152 7.80 -22.37 -12.90
CA LEU A 152 6.76 -21.87 -12.02
C LEU A 152 5.93 -22.99 -11.39
N GLU A 153 5.90 -22.98 -10.07
CA GLU A 153 4.96 -23.73 -9.24
C GLU A 153 3.98 -22.80 -8.51
N SER A 154 2.86 -23.36 -8.06
CA SER A 154 1.81 -22.58 -7.39
C SER A 154 2.15 -22.32 -5.94
N TYR A 155 2.14 -21.03 -5.53
CA TYR A 155 2.19 -20.61 -4.14
C TYR A 155 0.78 -20.28 -3.63
N ASN A 156 0.31 -21.07 -2.68
CA ASN A 156 -1.01 -20.95 -2.07
C ASN A 156 -0.92 -20.44 -0.61
N PHE A 157 0.01 -19.51 -0.35
CA PHE A 157 0.28 -18.94 0.97
C PHE A 157 0.72 -19.97 2.04
N ASN A 158 1.23 -21.12 1.59
CA ASN A 158 1.89 -22.14 2.42
C ASN A 158 3.37 -22.22 2.00
N SER A 159 4.27 -21.86 2.89
CA SER A 159 5.71 -21.86 2.62
C SER A 159 6.39 -23.22 2.83
N GLN A 160 5.66 -24.26 3.24
CA GLN A 160 6.27 -25.58 3.49
C GLN A 160 7.02 -26.15 2.27
N PRO A 161 6.46 -26.09 1.03
CA PRO A 161 7.19 -26.58 -0.16
C PRO A 161 8.53 -25.85 -0.38
N PHE A 162 8.59 -24.54 -0.11
CA PHE A 162 9.84 -23.77 -0.16
C PHE A 162 10.80 -24.21 0.96
N ILE A 163 10.31 -24.38 2.19
CA ILE A 163 11.13 -24.80 3.34
C ILE A 163 11.76 -26.18 3.09
N ASP A 164 11.04 -27.09 2.45
CA ASP A 164 11.47 -28.48 2.19
C ASP A 164 12.44 -28.59 1.01
N ASP A 165 12.45 -27.61 0.08
CA ASP A 165 13.37 -27.56 -1.07
C ASP A 165 14.36 -26.40 -1.00
N PRO A 166 15.59 -26.62 -0.50
CA PRO A 166 16.61 -25.58 -0.38
C PRO A 166 17.04 -24.94 -1.71
N GLN A 167 16.74 -25.56 -2.85
CA GLN A 167 17.08 -25.04 -4.17
C GLN A 167 15.93 -24.26 -4.81
N SER A 168 14.81 -24.10 -4.13
CA SER A 168 13.66 -23.36 -4.64
C SER A 168 13.69 -21.88 -4.26
N ILE A 169 12.85 -21.12 -4.96
CA ILE A 169 12.60 -19.70 -4.72
C ILE A 169 11.11 -19.52 -4.42
N GLN A 170 10.76 -18.62 -3.52
CA GLN A 170 9.37 -18.30 -3.23
C GLN A 170 9.13 -16.79 -3.26
N GLN A 171 7.97 -16.36 -3.76
CA GLN A 171 7.51 -15.01 -3.55
C GLN A 171 7.18 -14.74 -2.08
N GLY A 172 7.23 -13.48 -1.69
CA GLY A 172 6.77 -13.03 -0.40
C GLY A 172 6.56 -11.53 -0.39
N TYR A 173 6.11 -11.08 0.75
CA TYR A 173 6.02 -9.67 1.09
C TYR A 173 6.99 -9.41 2.23
N LEU A 174 7.87 -8.44 2.09
CA LEU A 174 9.01 -8.17 2.97
C LEU A 174 8.65 -8.19 4.46
N SER A 175 7.48 -7.67 4.81
CA SER A 175 6.97 -7.55 6.17
C SER A 175 6.26 -8.83 6.70
N SER A 176 6.15 -9.89 5.90
CA SER A 176 5.32 -11.05 6.22
C SER A 176 6.05 -12.40 6.11
N GLU A 177 6.29 -12.88 4.89
CA GLU A 177 6.82 -14.24 4.66
C GLU A 177 8.21 -14.48 5.25
N PRO A 178 9.19 -13.56 5.19
CA PRO A 178 10.50 -13.82 5.78
C PRO A 178 10.41 -14.09 7.29
N PHE A 179 9.52 -13.34 7.99
CA PHE A 179 9.26 -13.56 9.41
C PHE A 179 8.63 -14.94 9.67
N ALA A 180 7.63 -15.31 8.88
CA ALA A 180 6.93 -16.59 9.03
C ALA A 180 7.86 -17.77 8.80
N ILE A 181 8.71 -17.71 7.76
CA ILE A 181 9.72 -18.73 7.44
C ILE A 181 10.75 -18.86 8.56
N LYS A 182 11.28 -17.74 9.06
CA LYS A 182 12.21 -17.74 10.19
C LYS A 182 11.61 -18.42 11.42
N LYS A 183 10.34 -18.13 11.71
CA LYS A 183 9.63 -18.71 12.86
C LYS A 183 9.34 -20.20 12.67
N ALA A 184 9.00 -20.64 11.46
CA ALA A 184 8.65 -22.02 11.17
C ALA A 184 9.86 -22.93 10.98
N ALA A 185 10.91 -22.47 10.31
CA ALA A 185 12.04 -23.27 9.85
C ALA A 185 13.37 -22.95 10.56
N GLY A 186 13.44 -21.86 11.32
CA GLY A 186 14.63 -21.48 12.10
C GLY A 186 15.76 -20.87 11.28
N PHE A 187 15.56 -20.60 9.98
CA PHE A 187 16.52 -19.86 9.14
C PHE A 187 15.90 -18.56 8.64
N GLU A 188 16.76 -17.57 8.39
CA GLU A 188 16.37 -16.31 7.76
C GLU A 188 16.61 -16.44 6.25
N PRO A 189 15.56 -16.30 5.40
CA PRO A 189 15.71 -16.40 3.96
C PRO A 189 16.52 -15.20 3.44
N VAL A 190 17.23 -15.40 2.34
CA VAL A 190 17.82 -14.31 1.56
C VAL A 190 16.68 -13.61 0.83
N VAL A 191 16.57 -12.30 1.04
CA VAL A 191 15.48 -11.46 0.49
C VAL A 191 15.97 -10.69 -0.72
N HIS A 192 15.30 -10.85 -1.86
CA HIS A 192 15.54 -10.11 -3.09
C HIS A 192 14.36 -9.15 -3.31
N LEU A 193 14.50 -7.90 -2.83
CA LEU A 193 13.45 -6.88 -2.97
C LEU A 193 13.35 -6.45 -4.44
N LEU A 194 12.18 -6.63 -5.07
CA LEU A 194 11.99 -6.37 -6.50
C LEU A 194 12.26 -4.90 -6.87
N ALA A 195 11.95 -3.97 -5.97
CA ALA A 195 12.23 -2.55 -6.15
C ALA A 195 13.74 -2.26 -6.31
N ASP A 196 14.60 -2.97 -5.56
CA ASP A 196 16.07 -2.81 -5.66
C ASP A 196 16.62 -3.41 -6.98
N HIS A 197 15.81 -4.21 -7.66
CA HIS A 197 16.11 -4.74 -8.98
C HIS A 197 15.46 -3.95 -10.12
N GLY A 198 14.85 -2.78 -9.83
CA GLY A 198 14.28 -1.87 -10.83
C GLY A 198 12.81 -2.11 -11.13
N PHE A 199 12.08 -2.84 -10.31
CA PHE A 199 10.62 -2.92 -10.42
C PHE A 199 10.00 -1.66 -9.80
N SER A 200 9.72 -0.66 -10.66
CA SER A 200 9.40 0.72 -10.25
C SER A 200 7.95 0.95 -9.79
N ALA A 201 7.15 -0.12 -9.61
CA ALA A 201 5.77 0.01 -9.18
C ALA A 201 5.62 0.75 -7.84
N TYR A 202 4.62 1.65 -7.76
CA TYR A 202 4.11 2.10 -6.48
C TYR A 202 3.24 1.01 -5.84
N ALA A 203 3.27 0.92 -4.53
CA ALA A 203 2.33 0.13 -3.74
C ALA A 203 1.66 1.02 -2.69
N ASN A 204 0.63 0.50 -2.04
CA ASN A 204 -0.15 1.26 -1.07
C ASN A 204 -0.58 2.64 -1.64
N THR A 205 -1.09 2.62 -2.91
CA THR A 205 -1.68 3.81 -3.52
C THR A 205 -3.06 4.04 -2.93
N ILE A 206 -3.45 5.30 -2.77
CA ILE A 206 -4.82 5.68 -2.44
C ILE A 206 -5.56 5.93 -3.74
N GLU A 207 -6.61 5.16 -3.96
CA GLU A 207 -7.49 5.24 -5.11
C GLU A 207 -8.81 5.90 -4.70
N ALA A 208 -9.31 6.82 -5.50
CA ALA A 208 -10.59 7.53 -5.31
C ALA A 208 -11.38 7.58 -6.62
N SER A 209 -12.70 7.81 -6.54
CA SER A 209 -13.51 8.03 -7.73
C SER A 209 -13.23 9.40 -8.33
N ASP A 210 -13.27 9.51 -9.67
CA ASP A 210 -13.16 10.79 -10.38
C ASP A 210 -14.25 11.78 -9.93
N LYS A 211 -15.41 11.25 -9.53
CA LYS A 211 -16.49 12.03 -8.93
C LYS A 211 -16.05 12.68 -7.61
N LEU A 212 -15.45 11.92 -6.69
CA LEU A 212 -14.96 12.47 -5.42
C LEU A 212 -13.89 13.52 -5.66
N ILE A 213 -12.98 13.28 -6.61
CA ILE A 213 -11.92 14.22 -7.00
C ILE A 213 -12.52 15.56 -7.49
N ALA A 214 -13.56 15.51 -8.30
CA ALA A 214 -14.20 16.69 -8.88
C ALA A 214 -15.11 17.43 -7.89
N GLU A 215 -15.89 16.70 -7.06
CA GLU A 215 -16.91 17.28 -6.21
C GLU A 215 -16.41 17.67 -4.81
N ASN A 216 -15.41 16.98 -4.27
CA ASN A 216 -14.90 17.26 -2.91
C ASN A 216 -13.37 17.07 -2.80
N PRO A 217 -12.56 17.84 -3.55
CA PRO A 217 -11.10 17.77 -3.46
C PRO A 217 -10.56 18.14 -2.07
N ASP A 218 -11.28 18.98 -1.31
CA ASP A 218 -10.93 19.37 0.06
C ASP A 218 -10.90 18.16 0.99
N LEU A 219 -11.86 17.24 0.89
CA LEU A 219 -11.87 16.01 1.67
C LEU A 219 -10.62 15.16 1.40
N ILE A 220 -10.22 15.04 0.12
CA ILE A 220 -9.01 14.31 -0.27
C ILE A 220 -7.77 14.96 0.36
N ILE A 221 -7.64 16.28 0.29
CA ILE A 221 -6.51 17.03 0.88
C ILE A 221 -6.43 16.77 2.39
N ARG A 222 -7.55 16.89 3.11
CA ARG A 222 -7.62 16.66 4.56
C ARG A 222 -7.27 15.21 4.93
N PHE A 223 -7.84 14.24 4.21
CA PHE A 223 -7.56 12.82 4.39
C PHE A 223 -6.07 12.51 4.17
N LEU A 224 -5.48 12.97 3.07
CA LEU A 224 -4.08 12.72 2.76
C LEU A 224 -3.13 13.44 3.74
N THR A 225 -3.52 14.64 4.21
CA THR A 225 -2.73 15.36 5.21
C THR A 225 -2.66 14.58 6.53
N ALA A 226 -3.81 14.15 7.06
CA ALA A 226 -3.86 13.32 8.26
C ALA A 226 -3.12 11.98 8.08
N SER A 227 -3.27 11.35 6.91
CA SER A 227 -2.56 10.10 6.57
C SER A 227 -1.05 10.28 6.57
N ARG A 228 -0.53 11.36 5.98
CA ARG A 228 0.91 11.68 5.98
C ARG A 228 1.45 11.89 7.39
N GLN A 229 0.73 12.63 8.23
CA GLN A 229 1.08 12.82 9.64
C GLN A 229 1.15 11.47 10.38
N GLY A 230 0.16 10.60 10.15
CA GLY A 230 0.14 9.27 10.74
C GLY A 230 1.29 8.39 10.30
N TRP A 231 1.65 8.38 9.02
CA TRP A 231 2.79 7.65 8.52
C TRP A 231 4.12 8.20 9.05
N GLU A 232 4.26 9.53 9.11
CA GLU A 232 5.45 10.18 9.67
C GLU A 232 5.62 9.84 11.16
N ASP A 233 4.53 9.88 11.94
CA ASP A 233 4.54 9.53 13.36
C ASP A 233 4.81 8.03 13.54
N TYR A 234 4.19 7.16 12.74
CA TYR A 234 4.38 5.71 12.78
C TYR A 234 5.83 5.29 12.55
N LEU A 235 6.51 5.94 11.60
CA LEU A 235 7.90 5.61 11.26
C LEU A 235 8.93 6.16 12.26
N ASN A 236 8.64 7.30 12.89
CA ASN A 236 9.65 8.04 13.65
C ASN A 236 9.43 8.04 15.18
N ASN A 237 8.24 7.62 15.63
CA ASN A 237 7.86 7.63 17.04
C ASN A 237 7.43 6.24 17.52
N ASP A 238 6.66 6.18 18.62
CA ASP A 238 6.15 4.92 19.16
C ASP A 238 4.99 4.38 18.30
N PRO A 239 5.15 3.21 17.63
CA PRO A 239 4.11 2.63 16.78
C PRO A 239 3.04 1.86 17.59
N GLN A 240 3.19 1.72 18.92
CA GLN A 240 2.30 0.89 19.73
C GLN A 240 0.82 1.29 19.61
N PRO A 241 0.44 2.59 19.54
CA PRO A 241 -0.97 2.96 19.35
C PRO A 241 -1.58 2.38 18.04
N ALA A 242 -0.79 2.31 16.95
CA ALA A 242 -1.24 1.66 15.72
C ALA A 242 -1.36 0.14 15.88
N PHE A 243 -0.39 -0.49 16.58
CA PHE A 243 -0.42 -1.94 16.82
C PHE A 243 -1.66 -2.36 17.61
N ASP A 244 -2.03 -1.59 18.62
CA ASP A 244 -3.21 -1.87 19.45
C ASP A 244 -4.50 -1.85 18.60
N LEU A 245 -4.65 -0.87 17.70
CA LEU A 245 -5.81 -0.79 16.81
C LEU A 245 -5.80 -1.89 15.74
N ILE A 246 -4.64 -2.22 15.17
CA ILE A 246 -4.50 -3.33 14.21
C ILE A 246 -4.95 -4.63 14.87
N GLN A 247 -4.50 -4.91 16.10
CA GLN A 247 -4.87 -6.13 16.83
C GLN A 247 -6.35 -6.16 17.26
N GLN A 248 -7.00 -5.02 17.46
CA GLN A 248 -8.46 -4.98 17.67
C GLN A 248 -9.23 -5.44 16.43
N LEU A 249 -8.79 -5.08 15.22
CA LEU A 249 -9.44 -5.48 13.97
C LEU A 249 -8.93 -6.83 13.43
N ASN A 250 -7.74 -7.25 13.82
CA ASN A 250 -7.12 -8.52 13.47
C ASN A 250 -6.50 -9.17 14.71
N PRO A 251 -7.31 -9.82 15.59
CA PRO A 251 -6.83 -10.42 16.83
C PRO A 251 -5.77 -11.52 16.66
N ASP A 252 -5.70 -12.13 15.46
CA ASP A 252 -4.72 -13.16 15.15
C ASP A 252 -3.35 -12.58 14.76
N MET A 253 -3.20 -11.26 14.68
CA MET A 253 -1.95 -10.60 14.34
C MET A 253 -1.00 -10.56 15.54
N PRO A 254 0.13 -11.30 15.52
CA PRO A 254 1.04 -11.32 16.66
C PRO A 254 1.87 -10.04 16.73
N SER A 255 2.10 -9.56 17.97
CA SER A 255 2.87 -8.33 18.19
C SER A 255 4.30 -8.40 17.64
N ASP A 256 4.96 -9.55 17.73
CA ASP A 256 6.31 -9.76 17.19
C ASP A 256 6.37 -9.59 15.66
N LYS A 257 5.29 -9.95 14.95
CA LYS A 257 5.16 -9.72 13.50
C LYS A 257 4.95 -8.24 13.18
N LEU A 258 4.17 -7.51 14.00
CA LEU A 258 3.98 -6.05 13.84
C LEU A 258 5.30 -5.29 14.02
N VAL A 259 6.07 -5.62 15.06
CA VAL A 259 7.40 -5.06 15.30
C VAL A 259 8.34 -5.37 14.13
N TYR A 260 8.34 -6.61 13.65
CA TYR A 260 9.13 -7.00 12.47
C TYR A 260 8.77 -6.19 11.23
N ALA A 261 7.45 -6.13 10.90
CA ALA A 261 6.96 -5.40 9.74
C ALA A 261 7.37 -3.91 9.79
N HIS A 262 7.15 -3.27 10.92
CA HIS A 262 7.54 -1.87 11.14
C HIS A 262 9.05 -1.66 10.95
N SER A 263 9.90 -2.51 11.57
CA SER A 263 11.35 -2.41 11.44
C SER A 263 11.81 -2.57 9.99
N LYS A 264 11.22 -3.50 9.24
CA LYS A 264 11.58 -3.75 7.83
C LYS A 264 11.14 -2.62 6.90
N MET A 265 10.00 -2.00 7.14
CA MET A 265 9.61 -0.82 6.37
C MET A 265 10.58 0.35 6.52
N ILE A 266 11.15 0.54 7.71
CA ILE A 266 12.19 1.55 7.97
C ILE A 266 13.52 1.14 7.33
N GLU A 267 13.99 -0.08 7.62
CA GLU A 267 15.28 -0.61 7.13
C GLU A 267 15.41 -0.53 5.61
N TYR A 268 14.34 -0.87 4.88
CA TYR A 268 14.33 -0.88 3.42
C TYR A 268 13.81 0.41 2.78
N ASN A 269 13.49 1.43 3.58
CA ASN A 269 12.94 2.70 3.11
C ASN A 269 11.67 2.53 2.25
N ILE A 270 10.76 1.63 2.65
CA ILE A 270 9.58 1.29 1.84
C ILE A 270 8.70 2.52 1.59
N VAL A 271 8.48 3.32 2.63
CA VAL A 271 7.60 4.50 2.59
C VAL A 271 8.30 5.74 2.03
N THR A 272 9.59 5.91 2.35
CA THR A 272 10.36 7.11 2.02
C THR A 272 11.26 6.96 0.78
N GLY A 273 11.41 5.73 0.26
CA GLY A 273 12.21 5.45 -0.93
C GLY A 273 13.62 6.00 -0.84
N ASN A 274 14.02 6.85 -1.77
CA ASN A 274 15.31 7.52 -1.78
C ASN A 274 15.24 8.95 -1.19
N GLY A 275 14.29 9.21 -0.31
CA GLY A 275 14.03 10.52 0.30
C GLY A 275 12.82 11.24 -0.32
N GLU A 276 11.93 10.49 -0.99
CA GLU A 276 10.68 11.01 -1.48
C GLU A 276 9.76 11.42 -0.33
N LYS A 277 8.93 12.42 -0.56
CA LYS A 277 7.92 12.86 0.38
C LYS A 277 6.85 11.77 0.56
N ILE A 278 6.47 11.49 1.79
CA ILE A 278 5.43 10.50 2.11
C ILE A 278 4.13 10.83 1.36
N GLY A 279 3.58 9.85 0.65
CA GLY A 279 2.36 10.01 -0.13
C GLY A 279 2.53 10.74 -1.47
N SER A 280 3.75 11.05 -1.89
CA SER A 280 4.00 11.69 -3.18
C SER A 280 4.01 10.69 -4.35
N MET A 281 3.83 11.23 -5.55
CA MET A 281 3.97 10.51 -6.81
C MET A 281 4.67 11.39 -7.85
N SER A 282 5.26 10.79 -8.89
CA SER A 282 5.82 11.50 -10.03
C SER A 282 5.34 10.92 -11.36
N ALA A 283 5.16 11.79 -12.36
CA ALA A 283 4.78 11.37 -13.72
C ALA A 283 5.83 10.44 -14.33
N ASP A 284 7.11 10.74 -14.13
CA ASP A 284 8.23 9.96 -14.70
C ASP A 284 8.17 8.50 -14.23
N ARG A 285 7.88 8.27 -12.95
CA ARG A 285 7.81 6.92 -12.41
C ARG A 285 6.57 6.16 -12.86
N TRP A 286 5.41 6.83 -13.00
CA TRP A 286 4.22 6.24 -13.60
C TRP A 286 4.47 5.83 -15.05
N LYS A 287 5.16 6.70 -15.81
CA LYS A 287 5.56 6.43 -17.19
C LYS A 287 6.53 5.25 -17.27
N GLU A 288 7.57 5.24 -16.43
CA GLU A 288 8.55 4.14 -16.37
C GLU A 288 7.86 2.79 -16.12
N PHE A 289 6.97 2.72 -15.12
CA PHE A 289 6.24 1.50 -14.83
C PHE A 289 5.30 1.08 -15.97
N TYR A 290 4.65 2.04 -16.62
CA TYR A 290 3.81 1.78 -17.78
C TYR A 290 4.62 1.26 -18.97
N GLU A 291 5.73 1.93 -19.33
CA GLU A 291 6.60 1.55 -20.45
C GLU A 291 7.18 0.15 -20.23
N MET A 292 7.69 -0.13 -19.05
CA MET A 292 8.12 -1.48 -18.65
C MET A 292 7.00 -2.51 -18.85
N SER A 293 5.79 -2.20 -18.42
CA SER A 293 4.65 -3.12 -18.53
C SER A 293 4.21 -3.34 -20.00
N VAL A 294 4.38 -2.35 -20.85
CA VAL A 294 4.17 -2.47 -22.32
C VAL A 294 5.24 -3.36 -22.95
N GLU A 295 6.51 -3.16 -22.63
CA GLU A 295 7.62 -4.00 -23.11
C GLU A 295 7.44 -5.47 -22.72
N LEU A 296 6.87 -5.72 -21.53
CA LEU A 296 6.53 -7.06 -21.06
C LEU A 296 5.25 -7.64 -21.67
N GLY A 297 4.55 -6.88 -22.51
CA GLY A 297 3.30 -7.30 -23.16
C GLY A 297 2.10 -7.37 -22.19
N ILE A 298 2.19 -6.75 -21.01
CA ILE A 298 1.10 -6.69 -20.02
C ILE A 298 0.04 -5.67 -20.45
N TYR A 299 0.49 -4.54 -21.00
CA TYR A 299 -0.38 -3.46 -21.44
C TYR A 299 -0.21 -3.15 -22.93
N ASP A 300 -1.30 -2.67 -23.54
CA ASP A 300 -1.31 -2.11 -24.89
C ASP A 300 -0.80 -0.66 -24.86
N SER A 301 0.17 -0.33 -25.73
CA SER A 301 0.72 1.02 -25.87
C SER A 301 -0.27 2.08 -26.38
N LYS A 302 -1.47 1.68 -26.79
CA LYS A 302 -2.54 2.61 -27.24
C LYS A 302 -3.37 3.18 -26.10
N PHE A 303 -3.23 2.66 -24.91
CA PHE A 303 -4.00 3.12 -23.78
C PHE A 303 -3.31 4.32 -23.09
N ASP A 304 -4.12 5.29 -22.68
CA ASP A 304 -3.67 6.50 -21.99
C ASP A 304 -3.43 6.23 -20.51
N HIS A 305 -2.16 6.06 -20.15
CA HIS A 305 -1.76 5.74 -18.78
C HIS A 305 -1.84 6.94 -17.81
N GLU A 306 -1.87 8.18 -18.33
CA GLU A 306 -1.95 9.39 -17.49
C GLU A 306 -3.29 9.48 -16.76
N LYS A 307 -4.32 8.76 -17.22
CA LYS A 307 -5.60 8.63 -16.53
C LYS A 307 -5.54 7.77 -15.26
N ALA A 308 -4.44 7.05 -15.04
CA ALA A 308 -4.30 6.20 -13.86
C ALA A 308 -4.05 6.98 -12.56
N TYR A 309 -3.59 8.22 -12.66
CA TYR A 309 -3.16 9.00 -11.51
C TYR A 309 -3.40 10.49 -11.70
N THR A 310 -3.43 11.23 -10.57
CA THR A 310 -3.33 12.69 -10.59
C THR A 310 -2.25 13.15 -9.61
N LEU A 311 -1.50 14.19 -9.99
CA LEU A 311 -0.50 14.80 -9.13
C LEU A 311 -1.04 16.00 -8.34
N GLU A 312 -2.31 16.31 -8.47
CA GLU A 312 -2.96 17.46 -7.82
C GLU A 312 -2.76 17.47 -6.31
N PHE A 313 -2.73 16.27 -5.69
CA PHE A 313 -2.64 16.08 -4.25
C PHE A 313 -1.24 15.68 -3.75
N SER A 314 -0.24 15.68 -4.64
CA SER A 314 1.12 15.18 -4.35
C SER A 314 2.03 16.20 -3.63
N ASN A 315 1.58 17.41 -3.39
CA ASN A 315 2.36 18.52 -2.80
C ASN A 315 2.30 18.54 -1.27
#